data_3d1fea82415dd493b0f0df830e034f34
#
_entry.id   3d1fea82415dd493b0f0df830e034f34
#
_cell.length_a   1.000
_cell.length_b   1.000
_cell.length_c   1.000
_cell.angle_alpha   90.00
_cell.angle_beta   90.00
_cell.angle_gamma   90.00
#
_symmetry.space_group_name_H-M   'P 1'
#
loop_
_entity.id
_entity.type
_entity.pdbx_description
1 polymer ?
#
loop_
_entity_poly.entity_id
_entity_poly.type
_entity_poly.pdbx_seq_one_letter_code
_entity_poly.pdbx_strand_id
1 'polypeptide(L)'
;MLVPFLPTLRICKLELLRGHVTILASADNVSDGRLHRLTNALLKNQLTVDIWALGNSGDAPHGATFHRAPGGKSKFSRVLRDLTLPTKATGEIVMVISPDLIPLTYLITRLRRQRLIVDVYENYPRLLKDRAWAKGLIGFMAKAIAKAATFFAARAELTTVADIQVPPFKARNRLVIKNLPDSSIITLSGELDQKPRALYVGDVRKSRGLHKMLAVAEIATDWNFDIVGNVSKLDLEFLENWQKISPASNRVHFHGRLTPIESWKFAKGAWVGLTLLEPTPAFIEAVPSKLYEYAACGLATISTSLPRCVELIAASGGGAIADSPEEIARLLSKWQAEPSELLKIRASALNWAQNELNSEAQYGQFVAAVKSLTRPAR
;
A
#
# COMPACT_ATOMS: atom_id res chain seq x y z
N MET A 1 44.52 -43.33 -16.98
CA MET A 1 43.45 -43.22 -15.97
C MET A 1 43.48 -41.80 -15.41
N LEU A 2 42.64 -40.92 -15.96
CA LEU A 2 42.49 -39.53 -15.53
C LEU A 2 41.18 -39.44 -14.78
N VAL A 3 41.25 -39.19 -13.45
CA VAL A 3 40.08 -38.92 -12.60
C VAL A 3 39.80 -37.43 -12.75
N PRO A 4 38.60 -36.99 -13.11
CA PRO A 4 38.27 -35.57 -13.16
C PRO A 4 38.02 -35.03 -11.74
N PHE A 5 38.82 -34.04 -11.35
CA PHE A 5 38.61 -33.22 -10.16
C PHE A 5 37.30 -32.44 -10.32
N LEU A 6 36.25 -32.82 -9.61
CA LEU A 6 35.09 -32.01 -9.37
C LEU A 6 35.49 -30.91 -8.35
N PRO A 7 35.32 -29.62 -8.68
CA PRO A 7 35.54 -28.56 -7.70
C PRO A 7 34.47 -28.64 -6.63
N THR A 8 34.87 -28.99 -5.41
CA THR A 8 34.02 -28.84 -4.21
C THR A 8 33.62 -27.40 -4.08
N LEU A 9 32.36 -27.12 -4.36
CA LEU A 9 31.68 -25.84 -4.03
C LEU A 9 31.84 -25.61 -2.52
N ARG A 10 32.87 -24.88 -2.11
CA ARG A 10 32.96 -24.32 -0.76
C ARG A 10 31.80 -23.34 -0.62
N ILE A 11 30.69 -23.78 -0.03
CA ILE A 11 29.66 -22.90 0.48
C ILE A 11 30.33 -22.06 1.57
N CYS A 12 30.71 -20.83 1.20
CA CYS A 12 31.26 -19.87 2.14
C CYS A 12 30.23 -19.75 3.29
N LYS A 13 30.62 -20.13 4.50
CA LYS A 13 29.80 -19.93 5.70
C LYS A 13 29.62 -18.42 5.85
N LEU A 14 28.48 -17.90 5.36
CA LEU A 14 28.08 -16.52 5.62
C LEU A 14 27.83 -16.44 7.14
N GLU A 15 28.60 -15.65 7.86
CA GLU A 15 28.26 -15.32 9.25
C GLU A 15 27.01 -14.46 9.21
N LEU A 16 25.88 -15.05 9.67
CA LEU A 16 24.61 -14.36 9.72
C LEU A 16 24.65 -13.33 10.86
N LEU A 17 24.38 -12.07 10.53
CA LEU A 17 24.27 -10.99 11.51
C LEU A 17 23.01 -11.22 12.36
N ARG A 18 23.21 -11.41 13.67
CA ARG A 18 22.10 -11.66 14.62
C ARG A 18 21.27 -10.41 14.83
N GLY A 19 19.95 -10.60 14.98
CA GLY A 19 19.01 -9.49 15.14
C GLY A 19 18.95 -8.57 13.92
N HIS A 20 19.48 -9.04 12.78
CA HIS A 20 19.55 -8.28 11.54
C HIS A 20 18.51 -8.79 10.55
N VAL A 21 17.75 -7.87 9.99
CA VAL A 21 16.70 -8.13 9.00
C VAL A 21 17.11 -7.55 7.66
N THR A 22 17.18 -8.39 6.63
CA THR A 22 17.35 -7.90 5.25
C THR A 22 16.00 -7.89 4.55
N ILE A 23 15.55 -6.71 4.10
CA ILE A 23 14.31 -6.53 3.33
C ILE A 23 14.64 -6.51 1.83
N LEU A 24 13.94 -7.35 1.06
CA LEU A 24 14.12 -7.48 -0.38
C LEU A 24 12.85 -7.02 -1.13
N ALA A 25 13.01 -6.01 -1.99
CA ALA A 25 11.97 -5.44 -2.81
C ALA A 25 12.46 -5.20 -4.24
N SER A 26 12.11 -6.06 -5.20
CA SER A 26 12.56 -5.98 -6.59
C SER A 26 11.82 -4.93 -7.41
N ALA A 27 10.55 -4.72 -7.13
CA ALA A 27 9.64 -3.87 -7.89
C ALA A 27 9.17 -2.63 -7.13
N ASP A 28 9.31 -2.63 -5.82
CA ASP A 28 8.83 -1.57 -4.95
C ASP A 28 9.89 -0.48 -4.76
N ASN A 29 9.44 0.77 -4.64
CA ASN A 29 10.29 1.89 -4.34
C ASN A 29 10.54 1.96 -2.83
N VAL A 30 11.75 2.33 -2.43
CA VAL A 30 12.09 2.52 -1.01
C VAL A 30 11.19 3.54 -0.30
N SER A 31 10.58 4.46 -1.04
CA SER A 31 9.58 5.41 -0.51
C SER A 31 8.18 4.80 -0.28
N ASP A 32 8.01 3.49 -0.44
CA ASP A 32 6.72 2.83 -0.20
C ASP A 32 6.31 2.94 1.27
N GLY A 33 5.07 3.40 1.51
CA GLY A 33 4.58 3.67 2.85
C GLY A 33 4.47 2.42 3.73
N ARG A 34 4.18 1.23 3.16
CA ARG A 34 4.14 -0.03 3.91
C ARG A 34 5.54 -0.48 4.31
N LEU A 35 6.49 -0.40 3.36
CA LEU A 35 7.89 -0.68 3.63
C LEU A 35 8.42 0.21 4.76
N HIS A 36 8.11 1.52 4.73
CA HIS A 36 8.50 2.47 5.79
C HIS A 36 7.94 2.07 7.16
N ARG A 37 6.64 1.79 7.24
CA ARG A 37 6.00 1.42 8.53
C ARG A 37 6.58 0.15 9.12
N LEU A 38 6.77 -0.90 8.31
CA LEU A 38 7.37 -2.15 8.76
C LEU A 38 8.82 -1.96 9.20
N THR A 39 9.62 -1.23 8.42
CA THR A 39 11.02 -0.92 8.76
C THR A 39 11.14 -0.10 10.03
N ASN A 40 10.36 0.97 10.16
CA ASN A 40 10.37 1.83 11.34
C ASN A 40 9.98 1.06 12.62
N ALA A 41 9.02 0.14 12.52
CA ALA A 41 8.65 -0.73 13.63
C ALA A 41 9.82 -1.62 14.10
N LEU A 42 10.58 -2.18 13.16
CA LEU A 42 11.77 -2.98 13.46
C LEU A 42 12.87 -2.13 14.11
N LEU A 43 13.21 -0.98 13.51
CA LEU A 43 14.25 -0.07 14.00
C LEU A 43 13.94 0.47 15.40
N LYS A 44 12.71 0.92 15.67
CA LYS A 44 12.27 1.37 17.00
C LYS A 44 12.45 0.29 18.07
N ASN A 45 12.50 -0.97 17.67
CA ASN A 45 12.65 -2.12 18.57
C ASN A 45 14.05 -2.74 18.55
N GLN A 46 15.07 -1.94 18.17
CA GLN A 46 16.50 -2.29 18.22
C GLN A 46 16.92 -3.43 17.29
N LEU A 47 16.15 -3.69 16.24
CA LEU A 47 16.59 -4.56 15.16
C LEU A 47 17.32 -3.72 14.11
N THR A 48 18.41 -4.25 13.56
CA THR A 48 19.11 -3.61 12.44
C THR A 48 18.47 -4.03 11.13
N VAL A 49 18.36 -3.10 10.17
CA VAL A 49 17.65 -3.35 8.91
C VAL A 49 18.46 -2.89 7.71
N ASP A 50 18.69 -3.82 6.77
CA ASP A 50 19.15 -3.52 5.42
C ASP A 50 17.99 -3.62 4.44
N ILE A 51 17.89 -2.66 3.51
CA ILE A 51 16.85 -2.62 2.50
C ILE A 51 17.47 -2.65 1.11
N TRP A 52 17.09 -3.63 0.30
CA TRP A 52 17.37 -3.71 -1.12
C TRP A 52 16.10 -3.37 -1.91
N ALA A 53 16.01 -2.15 -2.46
CA ALA A 53 14.83 -1.65 -3.18
C ALA A 53 15.21 -0.71 -4.33
N LEU A 54 14.21 -0.32 -5.12
CA LEU A 54 14.34 0.76 -6.09
C LEU A 54 14.22 2.12 -5.37
N GLY A 55 14.74 3.18 -5.98
CA GLY A 55 14.64 4.55 -5.45
C GLY A 55 15.98 5.14 -5.06
N ASN A 56 15.96 6.15 -4.21
CA ASN A 56 17.14 6.90 -3.77
C ASN A 56 17.35 6.75 -2.26
N SER A 57 18.58 6.90 -1.81
CA SER A 57 18.94 6.80 -0.39
C SER A 57 18.24 7.83 0.50
N GLY A 58 17.99 9.04 -0.03
CA GLY A 58 17.27 10.10 0.70
C GLY A 58 15.81 9.78 1.01
N ASP A 59 15.21 8.80 0.29
CA ASP A 59 13.84 8.36 0.48
C ASP A 59 13.73 7.15 1.43
N ALA A 60 14.87 6.65 1.95
CA ALA A 60 14.88 5.48 2.83
C ALA A 60 14.48 5.82 4.27
N PRO A 61 13.89 4.87 5.03
CA PRO A 61 13.63 5.05 6.45
C PRO A 61 14.91 5.38 7.22
N HIS A 62 14.85 6.41 8.05
CA HIS A 62 16.01 6.83 8.84
C HIS A 62 16.47 5.71 9.78
N GLY A 63 17.77 5.41 9.75
CA GLY A 63 18.38 4.33 10.55
C GLY A 63 18.45 2.97 9.83
N ALA A 64 17.84 2.81 8.66
CA ALA A 64 18.06 1.63 7.81
C ALA A 64 19.25 1.83 6.88
N THR A 65 19.98 0.75 6.57
CA THR A 65 21.00 0.74 5.53
C THR A 65 20.33 0.48 4.18
N PHE A 66 20.38 1.46 3.28
CA PHE A 66 19.78 1.33 1.96
C PHE A 66 20.81 0.87 0.92
N HIS A 67 20.42 -0.16 0.17
CA HIS A 67 21.15 -0.66 -1.00
C HIS A 67 20.23 -0.54 -2.22
N ARG A 68 20.69 0.15 -3.23
CA ARG A 68 19.92 0.25 -4.47
C ARG A 68 19.89 -1.10 -5.17
N ALA A 69 18.70 -1.62 -5.41
CA ALA A 69 18.52 -2.84 -6.17
C ALA A 69 19.11 -2.68 -7.59
N PRO A 70 19.95 -3.62 -8.06
CA PRO A 70 20.54 -3.52 -9.38
C PRO A 70 19.46 -3.54 -10.45
N GLY A 71 19.62 -2.76 -11.53
CA GLY A 71 18.73 -2.90 -12.65
C GLY A 71 18.50 -1.67 -13.51
N GLY A 72 18.12 -1.92 -14.75
CA GLY A 72 17.64 -0.98 -15.75
C GLY A 72 16.14 -1.16 -16.02
N LYS A 73 15.63 -0.39 -16.97
CA LYS A 73 14.21 -0.43 -17.38
C LYS A 73 13.85 -1.66 -18.23
N SER A 74 14.84 -2.48 -18.67
CA SER A 74 14.60 -3.61 -19.54
C SER A 74 14.02 -4.83 -18.80
N LYS A 75 13.27 -5.67 -19.50
CA LYS A 75 12.74 -6.92 -18.94
C LYS A 75 13.87 -7.87 -18.51
N PHE A 76 14.96 -7.90 -19.24
CA PHE A 76 16.12 -8.74 -18.94
C PHE A 76 16.81 -8.30 -17.63
N SER A 77 16.99 -6.99 -17.43
CA SER A 77 17.58 -6.48 -16.18
C SER A 77 16.71 -6.79 -14.96
N ARG A 78 15.38 -6.85 -15.14
CA ARG A 78 14.47 -7.28 -14.08
C ARG A 78 14.68 -8.74 -13.71
N VAL A 79 14.74 -9.65 -14.68
CA VAL A 79 14.99 -11.07 -14.42
C VAL A 79 16.33 -11.28 -13.71
N LEU A 80 17.39 -10.60 -14.18
CA LEU A 80 18.71 -10.69 -13.55
C LEU A 80 18.69 -10.20 -12.09
N ARG A 81 17.96 -9.11 -11.83
CA ARG A 81 17.76 -8.61 -10.47
C ARG A 81 17.05 -9.64 -9.59
N ASP A 82 15.96 -10.22 -10.10
CA ASP A 82 15.15 -11.18 -9.34
C ASP A 82 15.96 -12.46 -9.01
N LEU A 83 16.92 -12.82 -9.84
CA LEU A 83 17.85 -13.93 -9.59
C LEU A 83 18.98 -13.55 -8.61
N THR A 84 19.42 -12.31 -8.61
CA THR A 84 20.62 -11.90 -7.82
C THR A 84 20.25 -11.33 -6.45
N LEU A 85 19.14 -10.62 -6.29
CA LEU A 85 18.75 -10.00 -5.02
C LEU A 85 18.68 -10.98 -3.85
N PRO A 86 18.07 -12.17 -3.97
CA PRO A 86 18.02 -13.12 -2.86
C PRO A 86 19.41 -13.54 -2.34
N THR A 87 20.44 -13.51 -3.19
CA THR A 87 21.81 -13.87 -2.79
C THR A 87 22.49 -12.78 -1.96
N LYS A 88 22.00 -11.53 -2.00
CA LYS A 88 22.52 -10.38 -1.28
C LYS A 88 22.05 -10.29 0.17
N ALA A 89 21.09 -11.11 0.57
CA ALA A 89 20.59 -11.11 1.94
C ALA A 89 21.64 -11.64 2.92
N THR A 90 22.05 -10.81 3.87
CA THR A 90 23.07 -11.09 4.90
C THR A 90 22.46 -11.30 6.29
N GLY A 91 21.25 -10.82 6.52
CA GLY A 91 20.57 -10.93 7.81
C GLY A 91 20.20 -12.37 8.20
N GLU A 92 20.10 -12.62 9.50
CA GLU A 92 19.52 -13.85 10.05
C GLU A 92 18.07 -14.03 9.59
N ILE A 93 17.37 -12.91 9.43
CA ILE A 93 15.98 -12.85 8.96
C ILE A 93 15.98 -12.15 7.59
N VAL A 94 15.31 -12.76 6.62
CA VAL A 94 15.08 -12.20 5.29
C VAL A 94 13.58 -11.93 5.13
N MET A 95 13.21 -10.69 4.87
CA MET A 95 11.84 -10.28 4.59
C MET A 95 11.68 -9.96 3.11
N VAL A 96 10.71 -10.56 2.46
CA VAL A 96 10.42 -10.36 1.03
C VAL A 96 9.06 -9.70 0.87
N ILE A 97 9.04 -8.61 0.10
CA ILE A 97 7.79 -7.87 -0.20
C ILE A 97 7.32 -8.20 -1.64
N SER A 98 8.25 -8.26 -2.60
CA SER A 98 7.88 -8.46 -4.02
C SER A 98 7.66 -9.95 -4.35
N PRO A 99 6.54 -10.32 -5.00
CA PRO A 99 6.14 -11.71 -5.22
C PRO A 99 7.08 -12.52 -6.10
N ASP A 100 7.76 -11.88 -7.06
CA ASP A 100 8.72 -12.50 -7.99
C ASP A 100 9.96 -13.04 -7.27
N LEU A 101 10.35 -12.45 -6.15
CA LEU A 101 11.49 -12.90 -5.34
C LEU A 101 11.18 -14.11 -4.45
N ILE A 102 9.92 -14.33 -4.06
CA ILE A 102 9.54 -15.27 -3.00
C ILE A 102 10.04 -16.70 -3.27
N PRO A 103 9.84 -17.30 -4.46
CA PRO A 103 10.23 -18.69 -4.68
C PRO A 103 11.73 -18.93 -4.52
N LEU A 104 12.55 -18.07 -5.11
CA LEU A 104 14.01 -18.21 -5.04
C LEU A 104 14.54 -17.88 -3.65
N THR A 105 14.02 -16.84 -3.00
CA THR A 105 14.41 -16.49 -1.64
C THR A 105 14.08 -17.60 -0.65
N TYR A 106 12.92 -18.27 -0.81
CA TYR A 106 12.59 -19.42 0.00
C TYR A 106 13.66 -20.52 -0.07
N LEU A 107 14.11 -20.86 -1.28
CA LEU A 107 15.16 -21.88 -1.45
C LEU A 107 16.51 -21.44 -0.84
N ILE A 108 16.93 -20.21 -1.11
CA ILE A 108 18.19 -19.68 -0.61
C ILE A 108 18.21 -19.60 0.92
N THR A 109 17.12 -19.12 1.53
CA THR A 109 17.03 -19.02 3.00
C THR A 109 17.09 -20.41 3.66
N ARG A 110 16.49 -21.44 3.04
CA ARG A 110 16.62 -22.82 3.52
C ARG A 110 18.07 -23.32 3.48
N LEU A 111 18.76 -23.10 2.36
CA LEU A 111 20.18 -23.49 2.19
C LEU A 111 21.10 -22.75 3.18
N ARG A 112 20.84 -21.46 3.42
CA ARG A 112 21.62 -20.62 4.33
C ARG A 112 21.17 -20.67 5.78
N ARG A 113 20.13 -21.44 6.09
CA ARG A 113 19.52 -21.54 7.43
C ARG A 113 19.05 -20.18 7.97
N GLN A 114 18.66 -19.26 7.09
CA GLN A 114 18.01 -17.99 7.44
C GLN A 114 16.54 -18.21 7.73
N ARG A 115 15.88 -17.25 8.41
CA ARG A 115 14.43 -17.23 8.63
C ARG A 115 13.78 -16.35 7.57
N LEU A 116 12.71 -16.84 6.96
CA LEU A 116 11.99 -16.12 5.91
C LEU A 116 10.69 -15.52 6.45
N ILE A 117 10.53 -14.23 6.23
CA ILE A 117 9.27 -13.50 6.36
C ILE A 117 8.80 -13.13 4.95
N VAL A 118 7.54 -13.38 4.65
CA VAL A 118 6.92 -12.94 3.39
C VAL A 118 5.80 -11.96 3.69
N ASP A 119 5.88 -10.75 3.15
CA ASP A 119 4.82 -9.76 3.24
C ASP A 119 3.97 -9.76 1.97
N VAL A 120 2.70 -10.12 2.10
CA VAL A 120 1.74 -10.21 0.99
C VAL A 120 0.69 -9.13 1.19
N TYR A 121 0.82 -8.04 0.46
CA TYR A 121 -0.07 -6.87 0.61
C TYR A 121 -1.18 -6.80 -0.43
N GLU A 122 -1.16 -7.67 -1.45
CA GLU A 122 -2.18 -7.74 -2.50
C GLU A 122 -2.52 -9.19 -2.88
N ASN A 123 -3.70 -9.41 -3.40
CA ASN A 123 -4.08 -10.70 -4.00
C ASN A 123 -3.48 -10.80 -5.42
N TYR A 124 -2.24 -11.28 -5.52
CA TYR A 124 -1.48 -11.35 -6.79
C TYR A 124 -2.23 -12.04 -7.95
N PRO A 125 -2.91 -13.21 -7.75
CA PRO A 125 -3.70 -13.83 -8.81
C PRO A 125 -4.84 -12.95 -9.34
N ARG A 126 -5.49 -12.16 -8.47
CA ARG A 126 -6.55 -11.23 -8.87
C ARG A 126 -5.99 -9.99 -9.55
N LEU A 127 -4.92 -9.43 -9.00
CA LEU A 127 -4.24 -8.27 -9.59
C LEU A 127 -3.83 -8.52 -11.05
N LEU A 128 -3.39 -9.73 -11.38
CA LEU A 128 -3.00 -10.10 -12.74
C LEU A 128 -4.17 -10.09 -13.73
N LYS A 129 -5.42 -10.27 -13.28
CA LYS A 129 -6.60 -10.21 -14.15
C LYS A 129 -6.84 -8.81 -14.71
N ASP A 130 -6.45 -7.77 -13.96
CA ASP A 130 -6.61 -6.36 -14.34
C ASP A 130 -5.43 -5.82 -15.18
N ARG A 131 -4.38 -6.61 -15.36
CA ARG A 131 -3.18 -6.16 -16.08
C ARG A 131 -3.27 -6.49 -17.55
N ALA A 132 -3.37 -5.48 -18.42
CA ALA A 132 -3.45 -5.65 -19.88
C ALA A 132 -2.27 -6.45 -20.45
N TRP A 133 -1.07 -6.37 -19.86
CA TRP A 133 0.13 -7.11 -20.25
C TRP A 133 0.12 -8.58 -19.84
N ALA A 134 -0.75 -8.98 -18.89
CA ALA A 134 -0.80 -10.34 -18.36
C ALA A 134 -1.64 -11.28 -19.25
N LYS A 135 -1.38 -11.26 -20.57
CA LYS A 135 -2.03 -12.09 -21.60
C LYS A 135 -1.01 -13.01 -22.26
N GLY A 136 -1.50 -14.06 -22.93
CA GLY A 136 -0.67 -15.04 -23.64
C GLY A 136 0.36 -15.73 -22.74
N LEU A 137 1.52 -16.05 -23.29
CA LEU A 137 2.61 -16.75 -22.60
C LEU A 137 3.11 -15.96 -21.37
N ILE A 138 3.24 -14.64 -21.48
CA ILE A 138 3.67 -13.77 -20.37
C ILE A 138 2.67 -13.84 -19.22
N GLY A 139 1.38 -13.80 -19.53
CA GLY A 139 0.31 -13.94 -18.54
C GLY A 139 0.31 -15.33 -17.87
N PHE A 140 0.59 -16.39 -18.64
CA PHE A 140 0.73 -17.73 -18.08
C PHE A 140 1.90 -17.80 -17.08
N MET A 141 3.07 -17.31 -17.45
CA MET A 141 4.26 -17.25 -16.57
C MET A 141 3.99 -16.40 -15.33
N ALA A 142 3.39 -15.24 -15.48
CA ALA A 142 3.05 -14.38 -14.34
C ALA A 142 2.08 -15.07 -13.37
N LYS A 143 1.08 -15.79 -13.88
CA LYS A 143 0.16 -16.60 -13.05
C LYS A 143 0.88 -17.74 -12.34
N ALA A 144 1.82 -18.41 -13.01
CA ALA A 144 2.62 -19.47 -12.40
C ALA A 144 3.49 -18.91 -11.26
N ILE A 145 4.14 -17.76 -11.47
CA ILE A 145 4.92 -17.07 -10.42
C ILE A 145 4.02 -16.66 -9.25
N ALA A 146 2.85 -16.09 -9.51
CA ALA A 146 1.91 -15.70 -8.45
C ALA A 146 1.42 -16.89 -7.61
N LYS A 147 1.15 -18.05 -8.26
CA LYS A 147 0.80 -19.29 -7.57
C LYS A 147 1.98 -19.80 -6.73
N ALA A 148 3.18 -19.84 -7.30
CA ALA A 148 4.39 -20.24 -6.60
C ALA A 148 4.69 -19.32 -5.41
N ALA A 149 4.57 -18.00 -5.59
CA ALA A 149 4.72 -17.02 -4.52
C ALA A 149 3.76 -17.30 -3.36
N THR A 150 2.46 -17.52 -3.64
CA THR A 150 1.46 -17.84 -2.63
C THR A 150 1.76 -19.18 -1.94
N PHE A 151 2.22 -20.19 -2.68
CA PHE A 151 2.59 -21.49 -2.15
C PHE A 151 3.78 -21.43 -1.19
N PHE A 152 4.84 -20.70 -1.57
CA PHE A 152 6.03 -20.56 -0.72
C PHE A 152 5.80 -19.56 0.43
N ALA A 153 5.01 -18.52 0.23
CA ALA A 153 4.59 -17.64 1.31
C ALA A 153 3.89 -18.43 2.44
N ALA A 154 2.98 -19.36 2.09
CA ALA A 154 2.30 -20.21 3.08
C ALA A 154 3.26 -21.06 3.93
N ARG A 155 4.50 -21.27 3.48
CA ARG A 155 5.54 -22.11 4.12
C ARG A 155 6.67 -21.31 4.78
N ALA A 156 6.63 -19.99 4.68
CA ALA A 156 7.56 -19.11 5.37
C ALA A 156 7.46 -19.26 6.91
N GLU A 157 8.49 -18.86 7.63
CA GLU A 157 8.45 -18.82 9.10
C GLU A 157 7.40 -17.85 9.61
N LEU A 158 7.17 -16.73 8.89
CA LEU A 158 6.09 -15.78 9.14
C LEU A 158 5.57 -15.26 7.79
N THR A 159 4.25 -15.22 7.64
CA THR A 159 3.58 -14.56 6.53
C THR A 159 2.74 -13.41 7.06
N THR A 160 3.09 -12.19 6.70
CA THR A 160 2.25 -11.02 6.97
C THR A 160 1.33 -10.77 5.77
N VAL A 161 0.09 -10.40 6.02
CA VAL A 161 -0.89 -10.08 4.97
C VAL A 161 -1.57 -8.75 5.27
N ALA A 162 -1.88 -7.99 4.22
CA ALA A 162 -2.47 -6.65 4.40
C ALA A 162 -3.95 -6.67 4.84
N ASP A 163 -4.65 -7.79 4.62
CA ASP A 163 -6.04 -7.99 5.06
C ASP A 163 -6.34 -9.47 5.22
N ILE A 164 -7.43 -9.80 5.93
CA ILE A 164 -7.87 -11.19 6.13
C ILE A 164 -8.20 -11.89 4.81
N GLN A 165 -8.62 -11.14 3.78
CA GLN A 165 -8.98 -11.63 2.45
C GLN A 165 -7.76 -11.78 1.51
N VAL A 166 -6.55 -11.43 1.95
CA VAL A 166 -5.33 -11.60 1.17
C VAL A 166 -4.74 -13.00 1.39
N PRO A 167 -4.57 -13.82 0.32
CA PRO A 167 -3.94 -15.14 0.47
C PRO A 167 -2.43 -15.01 0.79
N PRO A 168 -1.82 -16.06 1.36
CA PRO A 168 -2.37 -17.38 1.62
C PRO A 168 -3.24 -17.44 2.88
N PHE A 169 -4.42 -18.09 2.78
CA PHE A 169 -5.34 -18.24 3.91
C PHE A 169 -4.85 -19.26 4.94
N LYS A 170 -4.12 -20.27 4.49
CA LYS A 170 -3.50 -21.29 5.33
C LYS A 170 -1.99 -21.15 5.25
N ALA A 171 -1.40 -20.35 6.13
CA ALA A 171 0.05 -20.22 6.29
C ALA A 171 0.47 -20.81 7.64
N ARG A 172 1.75 -21.22 7.74
CA ARG A 172 2.35 -21.77 8.94
C ARG A 172 2.16 -20.84 10.16
N ASN A 173 2.53 -19.58 9.98
CA ASN A 173 2.27 -18.49 10.90
C ASN A 173 1.78 -17.32 10.07
N ARG A 174 0.53 -16.90 10.26
CA ARG A 174 -0.10 -15.84 9.53
C ARG A 174 -0.45 -14.68 10.45
N LEU A 175 0.00 -13.49 10.10
CA LEU A 175 -0.29 -12.27 10.83
C LEU A 175 -0.91 -11.23 9.89
N VAL A 176 -2.04 -10.67 10.27
CA VAL A 176 -2.69 -9.59 9.51
C VAL A 176 -2.10 -8.27 9.96
N ILE A 177 -1.45 -7.56 9.03
CA ILE A 177 -0.90 -6.23 9.23
C ILE A 177 -1.59 -5.29 8.25
N LYS A 178 -2.68 -4.67 8.68
CA LYS A 178 -3.46 -3.74 7.87
C LYS A 178 -2.62 -2.51 7.50
N ASN A 179 -2.95 -1.86 6.39
CA ASN A 179 -2.35 -0.58 6.00
C ASN A 179 -2.96 0.57 6.81
N LEU A 180 -2.78 0.53 8.13
CA LEU A 180 -3.28 1.57 9.02
C LEU A 180 -2.51 2.88 8.80
N PRO A 181 -3.16 4.03 9.02
CA PRO A 181 -2.51 5.33 8.93
C PRO A 181 -1.40 5.47 9.97
N ASP A 182 -0.37 6.20 9.60
CA ASP A 182 0.66 6.63 10.53
C ASP A 182 0.20 7.93 11.21
N SER A 183 -0.04 7.88 12.50
CA SER A 183 -0.52 9.03 13.29
C SER A 183 0.43 10.24 13.22
N SER A 184 1.72 10.02 12.94
CA SER A 184 2.70 11.10 12.83
C SER A 184 2.56 11.97 11.58
N ILE A 185 1.85 11.45 10.55
CA ILE A 185 1.65 12.17 9.28
C ILE A 185 0.20 12.63 9.09
N ILE A 186 -0.73 12.11 9.90
CA ILE A 186 -2.15 12.47 9.81
C ILE A 186 -2.38 13.87 10.38
N THR A 187 -3.12 14.68 9.65
CA THR A 187 -3.58 15.99 10.09
C THR A 187 -5.08 15.93 10.39
N LEU A 188 -5.47 16.32 11.59
CA LEU A 188 -6.90 16.43 11.93
C LEU A 188 -7.56 17.50 11.08
N SER A 189 -8.76 17.22 10.60
CA SER A 189 -9.50 18.12 9.73
C SER A 189 -10.00 19.40 10.46
N GLY A 190 -10.24 19.32 11.77
CA GLY A 190 -10.65 20.47 12.58
C GLY A 190 -11.99 21.07 12.13
N GLU A 191 -12.10 22.40 12.24
CA GLU A 191 -13.27 23.14 11.80
C GLU A 191 -13.42 23.09 10.26
N LEU A 192 -14.66 23.20 9.79
CA LEU A 192 -14.97 23.23 8.37
C LEU A 192 -14.56 24.57 7.73
N ASP A 193 -13.96 24.51 6.56
CA ASP A 193 -13.76 25.72 5.75
C ASP A 193 -15.10 26.40 5.42
N GLN A 194 -15.10 27.71 5.27
CA GLN A 194 -16.32 28.47 4.91
C GLN A 194 -16.89 28.00 3.56
N LYS A 195 -16.02 27.66 2.60
CA LYS A 195 -16.40 27.08 1.32
C LYS A 195 -16.25 25.55 1.39
N PRO A 196 -17.30 24.80 1.05
CA PRO A 196 -17.22 23.34 1.07
C PRO A 196 -16.11 22.81 0.18
N ARG A 197 -15.36 21.84 0.70
CA ARG A 197 -14.21 21.28 0.01
C ARG A 197 -14.14 19.76 0.17
N ALA A 198 -14.03 19.06 -0.96
CA ALA A 198 -13.82 17.62 -1.02
C ALA A 198 -12.33 17.32 -1.27
N LEU A 199 -11.78 16.33 -0.58
CA LEU A 199 -10.38 15.93 -0.66
C LEU A 199 -10.24 14.53 -1.29
N TYR A 200 -9.30 14.41 -2.22
CA TYR A 200 -8.78 13.12 -2.67
C TYR A 200 -7.26 13.07 -2.52
N VAL A 201 -6.72 12.00 -1.89
CA VAL A 201 -5.27 11.79 -1.77
C VAL A 201 -4.90 10.42 -2.34
N GLY A 202 -4.00 10.35 -3.32
CA GLY A 202 -3.45 9.12 -3.89
C GLY A 202 -3.30 9.15 -5.40
N ASP A 203 -2.90 8.03 -6.03
CA ASP A 203 -2.78 7.96 -7.48
C ASP A 203 -4.08 8.35 -8.18
N VAL A 204 -4.00 9.29 -9.11
CA VAL A 204 -5.14 9.84 -9.84
C VAL A 204 -5.26 9.11 -11.17
N ARG A 205 -6.33 8.32 -11.33
CA ARG A 205 -6.61 7.56 -12.56
C ARG A 205 -8.08 7.15 -12.65
N LYS A 206 -8.55 6.81 -13.85
CA LYS A 206 -9.93 6.38 -14.09
C LYS A 206 -10.40 5.35 -13.08
N SER A 207 -9.69 4.23 -12.92
CA SER A 207 -10.09 3.15 -12.02
C SER A 207 -10.13 3.55 -10.53
N ARG A 208 -9.54 4.69 -10.17
CA ARG A 208 -9.62 5.28 -8.82
C ARG A 208 -10.60 6.45 -8.72
N GLY A 209 -11.48 6.60 -9.72
CA GLY A 209 -12.60 7.53 -9.70
C GLY A 209 -12.32 8.91 -10.28
N LEU A 210 -11.21 9.13 -11.03
CA LEU A 210 -10.93 10.43 -11.66
C LEU A 210 -12.13 10.97 -12.43
N HIS A 211 -12.66 10.19 -13.40
CA HIS A 211 -13.77 10.63 -14.23
C HIS A 211 -15.03 10.94 -13.40
N LYS A 212 -15.28 10.14 -12.36
CA LYS A 212 -16.42 10.34 -11.46
C LYS A 212 -16.26 11.60 -10.61
N MET A 213 -15.07 11.86 -10.08
CA MET A 213 -14.78 13.11 -9.34
C MET A 213 -14.99 14.34 -10.20
N LEU A 214 -14.56 14.31 -11.47
CA LEU A 214 -14.75 15.43 -12.40
C LEU A 214 -16.23 15.65 -12.74
N ALA A 215 -16.99 14.58 -12.97
CA ALA A 215 -18.43 14.67 -13.20
C ALA A 215 -19.18 15.21 -11.96
N VAL A 216 -18.78 14.80 -10.76
CA VAL A 216 -19.32 15.38 -9.50
C VAL A 216 -19.03 16.87 -9.42
N ALA A 217 -17.82 17.31 -9.79
CA ALA A 217 -17.46 18.73 -9.76
C ALA A 217 -18.29 19.58 -10.75
N GLU A 218 -18.77 19.01 -11.85
CA GLU A 218 -19.66 19.68 -12.78
C GLU A 218 -21.06 19.92 -12.19
N ILE A 219 -21.55 18.99 -11.36
CA ILE A 219 -22.86 19.06 -10.74
C ILE A 219 -22.83 19.88 -9.44
N ALA A 220 -21.82 19.65 -8.58
CA ALA A 220 -21.68 20.29 -7.27
C ALA A 220 -20.99 21.67 -7.41
N THR A 221 -21.72 22.66 -7.92
CA THR A 221 -21.17 23.96 -8.33
C THR A 221 -20.61 24.82 -7.19
N ASP A 222 -21.05 24.62 -5.96
CA ASP A 222 -20.59 25.35 -4.76
C ASP A 222 -19.40 24.71 -4.06
N TRP A 223 -18.94 23.54 -4.54
CA TRP A 223 -17.86 22.77 -3.94
C TRP A 223 -16.53 22.96 -4.65
N ASN A 224 -15.46 23.03 -3.87
CA ASN A 224 -14.09 22.90 -4.35
C ASN A 224 -13.58 21.47 -4.17
N PHE A 225 -12.62 21.08 -5.00
CA PHE A 225 -12.04 19.74 -4.97
C PHE A 225 -10.51 19.85 -4.96
N ASP A 226 -9.88 19.33 -3.91
CA ASP A 226 -8.43 19.16 -3.86
C ASP A 226 -8.07 17.73 -4.21
N ILE A 227 -7.30 17.56 -5.26
CA ILE A 227 -6.84 16.27 -5.76
C ILE A 227 -5.32 16.20 -5.62
N VAL A 228 -4.86 15.46 -4.61
CA VAL A 228 -3.44 15.30 -4.30
C VAL A 228 -2.96 13.95 -4.79
N GLY A 229 -2.05 13.95 -5.74
CA GLY A 229 -1.46 12.74 -6.31
C GLY A 229 -1.05 12.87 -7.76
N ASN A 230 -0.31 11.87 -8.23
CA ASN A 230 0.15 11.87 -9.61
C ASN A 230 -0.94 11.36 -10.54
N VAL A 231 -1.20 12.10 -11.61
CA VAL A 231 -2.14 11.69 -12.66
C VAL A 231 -1.49 10.63 -13.54
N SER A 232 -2.21 9.55 -13.80
CA SER A 232 -1.77 8.49 -14.72
C SER A 232 -1.51 9.04 -16.12
N LYS A 233 -0.43 8.63 -16.76
CA LYS A 233 -0.13 9.04 -18.14
C LYS A 233 -1.25 8.72 -19.13
N LEU A 234 -2.01 7.66 -18.86
CA LEU A 234 -3.14 7.24 -19.70
C LEU A 234 -4.36 8.17 -19.57
N ASP A 235 -4.44 8.92 -18.48
CA ASP A 235 -5.57 9.80 -18.18
C ASP A 235 -5.24 11.29 -18.40
N LEU A 236 -3.98 11.64 -18.76
CA LEU A 236 -3.54 13.02 -18.94
C LEU A 236 -4.29 13.73 -20.06
N GLU A 237 -4.39 13.11 -21.24
CA GLU A 237 -5.10 13.69 -22.39
C GLU A 237 -6.57 13.97 -22.08
N PHE A 238 -7.23 13.02 -21.40
CA PHE A 238 -8.62 13.21 -20.94
C PHE A 238 -8.73 14.40 -20.00
N LEU A 239 -7.83 14.48 -19.01
CA LEU A 239 -7.84 15.56 -18.02
C LEU A 239 -7.58 16.93 -18.67
N GLU A 240 -6.58 17.03 -19.55
CA GLU A 240 -6.25 18.27 -20.24
C GLU A 240 -7.43 18.76 -21.12
N ASN A 241 -8.12 17.86 -21.80
CA ASN A 241 -9.30 18.19 -22.57
C ASN A 241 -10.44 18.65 -21.67
N TRP A 242 -10.69 17.95 -20.57
CA TRP A 242 -11.71 18.36 -19.60
C TRP A 242 -11.42 19.73 -19.01
N GLN A 243 -10.18 20.03 -18.64
CA GLN A 243 -9.77 21.32 -18.08
C GLN A 243 -9.99 22.50 -19.05
N LYS A 244 -9.89 22.25 -20.37
CA LYS A 244 -10.10 23.29 -21.39
C LYS A 244 -11.57 23.64 -21.59
N ILE A 245 -12.48 22.70 -21.41
CA ILE A 245 -13.89 22.84 -21.77
C ILE A 245 -14.83 22.97 -20.59
N SER A 246 -14.48 22.40 -19.44
CA SER A 246 -15.39 22.36 -18.28
C SER A 246 -15.33 23.65 -17.46
N PRO A 247 -16.47 24.29 -17.19
CA PRO A 247 -16.53 25.45 -16.28
C PRO A 247 -16.19 25.09 -14.83
N ALA A 248 -16.21 23.81 -14.49
CA ALA A 248 -15.80 23.33 -13.17
C ALA A 248 -14.29 23.31 -12.96
N SER A 249 -13.49 23.50 -14.02
CA SER A 249 -12.02 23.38 -13.96
C SER A 249 -11.37 24.34 -12.96
N ASN A 250 -11.96 25.52 -12.73
CA ASN A 250 -11.49 26.52 -11.76
C ASN A 250 -11.71 26.14 -10.29
N ARG A 251 -12.50 25.10 -10.02
CA ARG A 251 -12.82 24.59 -8.67
C ARG A 251 -12.16 23.25 -8.36
N VAL A 252 -11.44 22.66 -9.32
CA VAL A 252 -10.75 21.38 -9.16
C VAL A 252 -9.25 21.62 -9.22
N HIS A 253 -8.59 21.48 -8.09
CA HIS A 253 -7.18 21.80 -7.92
C HIS A 253 -6.35 20.51 -7.86
N PHE A 254 -5.47 20.32 -8.86
CA PHE A 254 -4.54 19.20 -8.91
C PHE A 254 -3.18 19.63 -8.35
N HIS A 255 -2.80 19.05 -7.23
CA HIS A 255 -1.58 19.40 -6.50
C HIS A 255 -0.36 18.54 -6.89
N GLY A 256 -0.54 17.55 -7.77
CA GLY A 256 0.52 16.63 -8.13
C GLY A 256 0.94 15.72 -6.96
N ARG A 257 2.12 15.12 -7.11
CA ARG A 257 2.68 14.24 -6.06
C ARG A 257 3.38 15.08 -4.99
N LEU A 258 2.89 14.96 -3.78
CA LEU A 258 3.46 15.56 -2.57
C LEU A 258 3.99 14.46 -1.64
N THR A 259 4.78 14.85 -0.64
CA THR A 259 5.13 13.95 0.46
C THR A 259 3.89 13.58 1.28
N PRO A 260 3.88 12.44 1.99
CA PRO A 260 2.74 12.06 2.82
C PRO A 260 2.32 13.15 3.81
N ILE A 261 3.28 13.78 4.50
CA ILE A 261 3.01 14.87 5.47
C ILE A 261 2.34 16.07 4.78
N GLU A 262 2.84 16.48 3.62
CA GLU A 262 2.26 17.59 2.86
C GLU A 262 0.87 17.26 2.33
N SER A 263 0.69 16.02 1.84
CA SER A 263 -0.61 15.56 1.31
C SER A 263 -1.72 15.62 2.37
N TRP A 264 -1.43 15.21 3.61
CA TRP A 264 -2.43 15.19 4.65
C TRP A 264 -2.70 16.55 5.29
N LYS A 265 -1.89 17.60 5.02
CA LYS A 265 -2.23 18.98 5.40
C LYS A 265 -3.51 19.47 4.71
N PHE A 266 -3.84 18.93 3.53
CA PHE A 266 -5.09 19.24 2.83
C PHE A 266 -6.35 18.73 3.55
N ALA A 267 -6.21 17.83 4.52
CA ALA A 267 -7.33 17.42 5.35
C ALA A 267 -7.84 18.56 6.23
N LYS A 268 -6.97 19.51 6.63
CA LYS A 268 -7.39 20.64 7.48
C LYS A 268 -8.45 21.47 6.76
N GLY A 269 -9.57 21.66 7.41
CA GLY A 269 -10.73 22.40 6.89
C GLY A 269 -11.57 21.66 5.84
N ALA A 270 -11.09 20.52 5.31
CA ALA A 270 -11.87 19.74 4.35
C ALA A 270 -13.16 19.19 4.98
N TRP A 271 -14.20 19.10 4.19
CA TRP A 271 -15.51 18.63 4.62
C TRP A 271 -15.61 17.10 4.48
N VAL A 272 -15.17 16.56 3.33
CA VAL A 272 -15.30 15.15 2.99
C VAL A 272 -14.05 14.62 2.31
N GLY A 273 -13.79 13.31 2.47
CA GLY A 273 -12.83 12.55 1.68
C GLY A 273 -13.54 11.69 0.63
N LEU A 274 -12.94 11.55 -0.55
CA LEU A 274 -13.51 10.78 -1.66
C LEU A 274 -12.75 9.47 -1.89
N THR A 275 -13.49 8.35 -1.98
CA THR A 275 -12.95 7.02 -2.29
C THR A 275 -13.83 6.35 -3.35
N LEU A 276 -13.76 6.83 -4.59
CA LEU A 276 -14.67 6.49 -5.69
C LEU A 276 -14.09 5.41 -6.62
N LEU A 277 -13.66 4.29 -6.04
CA LEU A 277 -13.05 3.19 -6.80
C LEU A 277 -14.05 2.55 -7.79
N GLU A 278 -13.57 2.23 -8.99
CA GLU A 278 -14.33 1.42 -9.94
C GLU A 278 -14.32 -0.06 -9.52
N PRO A 279 -15.40 -0.83 -9.83
CA PRO A 279 -15.52 -2.24 -9.44
C PRO A 279 -14.66 -3.15 -10.33
N THR A 280 -13.34 -2.97 -10.29
CA THR A 280 -12.39 -3.83 -10.99
C THR A 280 -12.08 -5.10 -10.17
N PRO A 281 -11.64 -6.21 -10.79
CA PRO A 281 -11.21 -7.40 -10.07
C PRO A 281 -10.14 -7.14 -9.00
N ALA A 282 -9.30 -6.11 -9.16
CA ALA A 282 -8.30 -5.72 -8.16
C ALA A 282 -8.92 -5.02 -6.95
N PHE A 283 -10.00 -4.26 -7.14
CA PHE A 283 -10.58 -3.42 -6.07
C PHE A 283 -11.79 -4.02 -5.39
N ILE A 284 -12.47 -4.98 -6.01
CA ILE A 284 -13.75 -5.51 -5.49
C ILE A 284 -13.66 -6.05 -4.05
N GLU A 285 -12.49 -6.58 -3.66
CA GLU A 285 -12.25 -7.06 -2.28
C GLU A 285 -11.13 -6.29 -1.58
N ALA A 286 -10.60 -5.23 -2.18
CA ALA A 286 -9.55 -4.45 -1.57
C ALA A 286 -10.11 -3.51 -0.52
N VAL A 287 -9.39 -3.34 0.58
CA VAL A 287 -9.64 -2.28 1.55
C VAL A 287 -8.80 -1.07 1.14
N PRO A 288 -9.43 0.03 0.68
CA PRO A 288 -8.68 1.24 0.40
C PRO A 288 -8.16 1.85 1.72
N SER A 289 -6.85 2.02 1.84
CA SER A 289 -6.25 2.67 3.03
C SER A 289 -6.83 4.06 3.32
N LYS A 290 -7.33 4.73 2.27
CA LYS A 290 -7.98 6.04 2.38
C LYS A 290 -9.16 6.08 3.35
N LEU A 291 -9.93 4.99 3.46
CA LEU A 291 -11.02 4.92 4.43
C LEU A 291 -10.50 5.03 5.87
N TYR A 292 -9.39 4.37 6.17
CA TYR A 292 -8.73 4.49 7.46
C TYR A 292 -8.11 5.87 7.66
N GLU A 293 -7.46 6.39 6.62
CA GLU A 293 -6.76 7.67 6.67
C GLU A 293 -7.74 8.84 6.83
N TYR A 294 -8.87 8.85 6.07
CA TYR A 294 -9.91 9.86 6.24
C TYR A 294 -10.57 9.78 7.61
N ALA A 295 -10.89 8.58 8.10
CA ALA A 295 -11.43 8.41 9.44
C ALA A 295 -10.48 8.94 10.51
N ALA A 296 -9.17 8.66 10.39
CA ALA A 296 -8.16 9.18 11.31
C ALA A 296 -7.99 10.69 11.24
N CYS A 297 -8.24 11.32 10.07
CA CYS A 297 -8.31 12.78 9.94
C CYS A 297 -9.60 13.38 10.53
N GLY A 298 -10.60 12.57 10.86
CA GLY A 298 -11.94 13.03 11.22
C GLY A 298 -12.70 13.62 10.03
N LEU A 299 -12.54 13.04 8.83
CA LEU A 299 -13.30 13.38 7.63
C LEU A 299 -14.45 12.38 7.44
N ALA A 300 -15.60 12.88 7.07
CA ALA A 300 -16.64 12.04 6.48
C ALA A 300 -16.17 11.53 5.12
N THR A 301 -16.49 10.28 4.79
CA THR A 301 -16.06 9.67 3.52
C THR A 301 -17.26 9.37 2.62
N ILE A 302 -17.18 9.74 1.35
CA ILE A 302 -18.07 9.22 0.31
C ILE A 302 -17.33 8.13 -0.45
N SER A 303 -17.90 6.93 -0.49
CA SER A 303 -17.32 5.77 -1.16
C SER A 303 -18.29 5.10 -2.10
N THR A 304 -17.75 4.43 -3.12
CA THR A 304 -18.53 3.52 -3.96
C THR A 304 -18.87 2.22 -3.23
N SER A 305 -19.92 1.51 -3.69
CA SER A 305 -20.52 0.31 -3.07
C SER A 305 -19.66 -0.96 -3.19
N LEU A 306 -18.32 -0.84 -3.12
CA LEU A 306 -17.47 -2.03 -3.03
C LEU A 306 -17.68 -2.71 -1.69
N PRO A 307 -17.73 -4.06 -1.61
CA PRO A 307 -18.10 -4.78 -0.39
C PRO A 307 -17.33 -4.33 0.86
N ARG A 308 -16.01 -4.20 0.75
CA ARG A 308 -15.17 -3.78 1.89
C ARG A 308 -15.35 -2.30 2.25
N CYS A 309 -15.71 -1.45 1.29
CA CYS A 309 -16.03 -0.05 1.56
C CYS A 309 -17.34 0.05 2.33
N VAL A 310 -18.36 -0.71 1.91
CA VAL A 310 -19.66 -0.78 2.60
C VAL A 310 -19.50 -1.25 4.05
N GLU A 311 -18.75 -2.35 4.28
CA GLU A 311 -18.46 -2.85 5.62
C GLU A 311 -17.80 -1.81 6.52
N LEU A 312 -16.78 -1.11 6.01
CA LEU A 312 -16.03 -0.12 6.80
C LEU A 312 -16.83 1.14 7.08
N ILE A 313 -17.59 1.63 6.10
CA ILE A 313 -18.48 2.78 6.29
C ILE A 313 -19.57 2.44 7.32
N ALA A 314 -20.16 1.26 7.24
CA ALA A 314 -21.14 0.80 8.22
C ALA A 314 -20.55 0.65 9.62
N ALA A 315 -19.35 0.07 9.74
CA ALA A 315 -18.67 -0.13 11.03
C ALA A 315 -18.24 1.18 11.67
N SER A 316 -17.79 2.16 10.88
CA SER A 316 -17.31 3.44 11.40
C SER A 316 -18.42 4.48 11.61
N GLY A 317 -19.59 4.33 10.96
CA GLY A 317 -20.57 5.41 10.85
C GLY A 317 -20.00 6.70 10.25
N GLY A 318 -18.83 6.59 9.58
CA GLY A 318 -17.99 7.71 9.19
C GLY A 318 -18.17 8.16 7.74
N GLY A 319 -19.33 7.89 7.12
CA GLY A 319 -19.53 8.29 5.74
C GLY A 319 -20.81 7.77 5.11
N ALA A 320 -20.85 7.83 3.78
CA ALA A 320 -21.96 7.35 2.98
C ALA A 320 -21.47 6.61 1.73
N ILE A 321 -22.36 5.77 1.19
CA ILE A 321 -22.14 5.04 -0.07
C ILE A 321 -22.94 5.73 -1.18
N ALA A 322 -22.27 6.00 -2.30
CA ALA A 322 -22.87 6.52 -3.50
C ALA A 322 -22.08 6.11 -4.74
N ASP A 323 -22.76 5.67 -5.79
CA ASP A 323 -22.12 5.10 -6.98
C ASP A 323 -22.11 6.04 -8.18
N SER A 324 -23.14 6.88 -8.32
CA SER A 324 -23.22 7.83 -9.44
C SER A 324 -22.78 9.25 -9.06
N PRO A 325 -22.32 10.07 -10.01
CA PRO A 325 -22.01 11.47 -9.78
C PRO A 325 -23.19 12.25 -9.17
N GLU A 326 -24.41 11.96 -9.61
CA GLU A 326 -25.64 12.62 -9.16
C GLU A 326 -25.95 12.28 -7.69
N GLU A 327 -25.76 11.02 -7.28
CA GLU A 327 -25.90 10.59 -5.89
C GLU A 327 -24.88 11.27 -4.98
N ILE A 328 -23.62 11.32 -5.43
CA ILE A 328 -22.54 11.97 -4.69
C ILE A 328 -22.85 13.47 -4.54
N ALA A 329 -23.21 14.15 -5.63
CA ALA A 329 -23.55 15.57 -5.61
C ALA A 329 -24.75 15.86 -4.69
N ARG A 330 -25.78 14.99 -4.67
CA ARG A 330 -26.91 15.12 -3.72
C ARG A 330 -26.45 15.00 -2.26
N LEU A 331 -25.54 14.07 -1.94
CA LEU A 331 -24.97 13.97 -0.60
C LEU A 331 -24.18 15.22 -0.22
N LEU A 332 -23.35 15.74 -1.13
CA LEU A 332 -22.62 16.97 -0.92
C LEU A 332 -23.54 18.15 -0.63
N SER A 333 -24.60 18.33 -1.45
CA SER A 333 -25.61 19.38 -1.26
C SER A 333 -26.36 19.21 0.07
N LYS A 334 -26.74 17.98 0.44
CA LYS A 334 -27.36 17.68 1.73
C LYS A 334 -26.48 18.09 2.90
N TRP A 335 -25.22 17.70 2.90
CA TRP A 335 -24.30 18.01 3.97
C TRP A 335 -23.91 19.49 4.03
N GLN A 336 -23.99 20.19 2.89
CA GLN A 336 -23.83 21.65 2.86
C GLN A 336 -25.04 22.35 3.49
N ALA A 337 -26.25 21.86 3.24
CA ALA A 337 -27.48 22.41 3.84
C ALA A 337 -27.59 22.06 5.34
N GLU A 338 -27.09 20.91 5.74
CA GLU A 338 -27.17 20.39 7.11
C GLU A 338 -25.76 20.07 7.68
N PRO A 339 -24.90 21.07 7.95
CA PRO A 339 -23.53 20.83 8.44
C PRO A 339 -23.48 20.07 9.77
N SER A 340 -24.54 20.18 10.58
CA SER A 340 -24.63 19.47 11.87
C SER A 340 -24.70 17.95 11.70
N GLU A 341 -25.33 17.44 10.63
CA GLU A 341 -25.32 16.01 10.29
C GLU A 341 -23.91 15.57 9.87
N LEU A 342 -23.25 16.34 9.00
CA LEU A 342 -21.88 16.08 8.59
C LEU A 342 -20.93 16.01 9.78
N LEU A 343 -21.03 16.95 10.72
CA LEU A 343 -20.19 16.98 11.92
C LEU A 343 -20.37 15.73 12.79
N LYS A 344 -21.58 15.19 12.90
CA LYS A 344 -21.84 13.92 13.61
C LYS A 344 -21.15 12.74 12.92
N ILE A 345 -21.25 12.67 11.59
CA ILE A 345 -20.59 11.63 10.78
C ILE A 345 -19.06 11.71 10.95
N ARG A 346 -18.48 12.90 10.91
CA ARG A 346 -17.06 13.15 11.12
C ARG A 346 -16.60 12.74 12.53
N ALA A 347 -17.40 13.06 13.54
CA ALA A 347 -17.12 12.64 14.91
C ALA A 347 -17.15 11.12 15.07
N SER A 348 -18.13 10.44 14.43
CA SER A 348 -18.20 8.97 14.40
C SER A 348 -16.96 8.36 13.74
N ALA A 349 -16.54 8.90 12.58
CA ALA A 349 -15.31 8.46 11.89
C ALA A 349 -14.09 8.55 12.79
N LEU A 350 -13.86 9.70 13.42
CA LEU A 350 -12.71 9.94 14.29
C LEU A 350 -12.72 9.05 15.53
N ASN A 351 -13.86 8.93 16.19
CA ASN A 351 -14.02 8.07 17.36
C ASN A 351 -13.74 6.60 17.01
N TRP A 352 -14.28 6.12 15.89
CA TRP A 352 -14.00 4.77 15.41
C TRP A 352 -12.50 4.59 15.12
N ALA A 353 -11.87 5.55 14.44
CA ALA A 353 -10.45 5.46 14.11
C ALA A 353 -9.58 5.41 15.38
N GLN A 354 -9.89 6.22 16.40
CA GLN A 354 -9.16 6.23 17.67
C GLN A 354 -9.27 4.90 18.44
N ASN A 355 -10.41 4.24 18.36
CA ASN A 355 -10.65 2.99 19.07
C ASN A 355 -10.17 1.75 18.31
N GLU A 356 -10.34 1.72 16.98
CA GLU A 356 -10.14 0.52 16.17
C GLU A 356 -8.82 0.51 15.38
N LEU A 357 -8.23 1.68 15.08
CA LEU A 357 -7.03 1.77 14.27
C LEU A 357 -5.76 1.88 15.14
N ASN A 358 -5.57 0.91 16.01
CA ASN A 358 -4.37 0.86 16.86
C ASN A 358 -3.16 0.34 16.08
N SER A 359 -2.47 1.24 15.37
CA SER A 359 -1.29 0.92 14.59
C SER A 359 -0.12 0.48 15.47
N GLU A 360 0.03 1.03 16.67
CA GLU A 360 1.12 0.69 17.60
C GLU A 360 1.01 -0.75 18.09
N ALA A 361 -0.17 -1.18 18.53
CA ALA A 361 -0.40 -2.55 18.94
C ALA A 361 -0.19 -3.54 17.79
N GLN A 362 -0.65 -3.19 16.57
CA GLN A 362 -0.45 -4.02 15.39
C GLN A 362 1.03 -4.22 15.06
N TYR A 363 1.81 -3.13 15.01
CA TYR A 363 3.25 -3.22 14.75
C TYR A 363 4.01 -3.82 15.93
N GLY A 364 3.55 -3.67 17.16
CA GLY A 364 4.07 -4.39 18.33
C GLY A 364 3.95 -5.91 18.18
N GLN A 365 2.79 -6.42 17.75
CA GLN A 365 2.60 -7.83 17.43
C GLN A 365 3.53 -8.31 16.31
N PHE A 366 3.68 -7.50 15.25
CA PHE A 366 4.61 -7.81 14.17
C PHE A 366 6.05 -7.96 14.68
N VAL A 367 6.53 -6.99 15.44
CA VAL A 367 7.88 -7.02 16.01
C VAL A 367 8.08 -8.20 16.95
N ALA A 368 7.10 -8.51 17.80
CA ALA A 368 7.17 -9.68 18.66
C ALA A 368 7.28 -10.97 17.87
N ALA A 369 6.51 -11.11 16.78
CA ALA A 369 6.60 -12.24 15.87
C ALA A 369 7.97 -12.32 15.17
N VAL A 370 8.56 -11.18 14.75
CA VAL A 370 9.90 -11.14 14.16
C VAL A 370 10.97 -11.51 15.19
N LYS A 371 10.91 -10.96 16.40
CA LYS A 371 11.85 -11.28 17.49
C LYS A 371 11.81 -12.77 17.87
N SER A 372 10.65 -13.41 17.82
CA SER A 372 10.55 -14.85 18.08
C SER A 372 11.28 -15.73 17.05
N LEU A 373 11.61 -15.18 15.89
CA LEU A 373 12.40 -15.86 14.85
C LEU A 373 13.92 -15.71 15.05
N THR A 374 14.37 -14.74 15.86
CA THR A 374 15.80 -14.58 16.18
C THR A 374 16.27 -15.75 17.03
N ARG A 375 17.51 -16.20 16.81
CA ARG A 375 18.08 -17.28 17.61
C ARG A 375 18.44 -16.77 18.99
N PRO A 376 18.24 -17.58 20.05
CA PRO A 376 18.69 -17.20 21.38
C PRO A 376 20.19 -16.96 21.38
N ALA A 377 20.65 -16.02 22.19
CA ALA A 377 22.07 -15.82 22.44
C ALA A 377 22.66 -17.14 22.97
N ARG A 378 23.73 -17.61 22.35
CA ARG A 378 24.51 -18.75 22.88
C ARG A 378 25.41 -18.25 23.99
#